data_1f3746c51ad4a6a1c47d1cde595ba8e7
#
_entry.id   1f3746c51ad4a6a1c47d1cde595ba8e7
#
_cell.length_a   1.000
_cell.length_b   1.000
_cell.length_c   1.000
_cell.angle_alpha   90.00
_cell.angle_beta   90.00
_cell.angle_gamma   90.00
#
_symmetry.space_group_name_H-M   'P 1'
#
loop_
_entity.id
_entity.type
_entity.pdbx_description
1 polymer ?
#
loop_
_entity_poly.entity_id
_entity_poly.type
_entity_poly.pdbx_seq_one_letter_code
_entity_poly.pdbx_strand_id
1 'polypeptide(L)'
;MVIIMKRILILCLSLILPLCGCRNNSTQSDMNYESVSMSEGIERMANDEGYIMLDVRRVDEFGAGHIPGAINLPNEEIGSEEIAMLPDKEQTIYIYCRSGNRSKQAANKLAALGYKNIVEFGGFMDYTGEIEY
;
A
#
# COMPACT_ATOMS: atom_id res chain seq x y z
N MET A 1 79.68 5.73 -7.96
CA MET A 1 78.86 5.06 -9.01
C MET A 1 77.45 5.08 -8.58
N VAL A 2 76.73 6.07 -9.09
CA VAL A 2 75.31 6.33 -8.67
C VAL A 2 74.39 5.95 -9.82
N ILE A 3 73.60 4.91 -9.60
CA ILE A 3 72.62 4.46 -10.59
C ILE A 3 71.32 5.17 -10.28
N ILE A 4 70.99 6.10 -11.12
CA ILE A 4 69.69 6.83 -11.07
C ILE A 4 68.64 5.95 -11.72
N MET A 5 67.83 5.29 -10.92
CA MET A 5 66.65 4.62 -11.40
C MET A 5 65.52 5.66 -11.54
N LYS A 6 65.20 6.01 -12.76
CA LYS A 6 64.00 6.79 -13.11
C LYS A 6 62.74 6.01 -12.77
N ARG A 7 62.01 6.44 -11.78
CA ARG A 7 60.64 5.94 -11.52
C ARG A 7 59.69 6.55 -12.56
N ILE A 8 59.25 5.73 -13.48
CA ILE A 8 58.15 6.07 -14.39
C ILE A 8 56.86 5.96 -13.60
N LEU A 9 56.28 7.11 -13.31
CA LEU A 9 54.96 7.22 -12.70
C LEU A 9 53.92 7.01 -13.80
N ILE A 10 53.37 5.81 -13.89
CA ILE A 10 52.24 5.52 -14.77
C ILE A 10 50.99 6.02 -14.06
N LEU A 11 50.48 7.17 -14.49
CA LEU A 11 49.15 7.67 -14.09
C LEU A 11 48.10 6.84 -14.81
N CYS A 12 47.56 5.82 -14.15
CA CYS A 12 46.32 5.17 -14.58
C CYS A 12 45.15 6.09 -14.21
N LEU A 13 44.79 6.93 -15.17
CA LEU A 13 43.53 7.69 -15.11
C LEU A 13 42.37 6.72 -15.37
N SER A 14 41.89 6.08 -14.31
CA SER A 14 40.66 5.31 -14.37
C SER A 14 39.48 6.26 -14.49
N LEU A 15 38.98 6.38 -15.71
CA LEU A 15 37.74 7.06 -16.05
C LEU A 15 36.55 6.26 -15.46
N ILE A 16 36.15 6.60 -14.24
CA ILE A 16 34.94 6.10 -13.64
C ILE A 16 33.77 6.86 -14.29
N LEU A 17 33.14 6.24 -15.27
CA LEU A 17 31.84 6.68 -15.76
C LEU A 17 30.82 6.42 -14.63
N PRO A 18 30.11 7.46 -14.15
CA PRO A 18 28.94 7.22 -13.32
C PRO A 18 27.87 6.59 -14.21
N LEU A 19 27.57 5.31 -13.96
CA LEU A 19 26.32 4.72 -14.44
C LEU A 19 25.19 5.52 -13.79
N CYS A 20 24.63 6.44 -14.57
CA CYS A 20 23.40 7.12 -14.22
C CYS A 20 22.30 6.07 -14.28
N GLY A 21 22.14 5.30 -13.21
CA GLY A 21 20.99 4.48 -12.98
C GLY A 21 19.78 5.42 -12.91
N CYS A 22 18.99 5.46 -13.94
CA CYS A 22 17.64 5.99 -13.87
C CYS A 22 16.88 5.18 -12.81
N ARG A 23 16.96 5.62 -11.56
CA ARG A 23 15.95 5.29 -10.59
C ARG A 23 14.69 5.96 -11.12
N ASN A 24 13.79 5.16 -11.66
CA ASN A 24 12.40 5.55 -11.76
C ASN A 24 11.93 5.82 -10.33
N ASN A 25 12.14 7.05 -9.91
CA ASN A 25 11.43 7.62 -8.80
C ASN A 25 10.01 7.86 -9.31
N SER A 26 9.20 6.80 -9.38
CA SER A 26 7.77 6.97 -9.34
C SER A 26 7.54 7.75 -8.05
N THR A 27 7.08 8.97 -8.20
CA THR A 27 6.65 9.87 -7.14
C THR A 27 5.56 9.15 -6.36
N GLN A 28 5.95 8.31 -5.41
CA GLN A 28 5.09 7.86 -4.35
C GLN A 28 4.95 9.11 -3.47
N SER A 29 4.00 9.98 -3.86
CA SER A 29 3.51 11.03 -2.97
C SER A 29 3.28 10.39 -1.61
N ASP A 30 3.63 11.09 -0.54
CA ASP A 30 3.52 10.72 0.87
C ASP A 30 2.14 10.14 1.22
N MET A 31 1.82 8.97 0.69
CA MET A 31 0.61 8.25 1.03
C MET A 31 0.89 7.52 2.33
N ASN A 32 0.21 7.92 3.39
CA ASN A 32 0.31 7.30 4.70
C ASN A 32 -0.42 5.93 4.75
N TYR A 33 -0.46 5.22 3.64
CA TYR A 33 -0.99 3.86 3.53
C TYR A 33 -0.22 3.09 2.45
N GLU A 34 -0.26 1.78 2.54
CA GLU A 34 0.29 0.88 1.52
C GLU A 34 -0.78 0.48 0.50
N SER A 35 -0.43 0.36 -0.77
CA SER A 35 -1.33 -0.11 -1.82
C SER A 35 -0.73 -1.36 -2.47
N VAL A 36 -1.52 -2.44 -2.50
CA VAL A 36 -1.13 -3.74 -3.06
C VAL A 36 -2.24 -4.25 -4.00
N SER A 37 -1.96 -5.34 -4.71
CA SER A 37 -2.99 -6.00 -5.53
C SER A 37 -4.02 -6.75 -4.67
N MET A 38 -5.19 -7.05 -5.24
CA MET A 38 -6.21 -7.88 -4.59
C MET A 38 -5.64 -9.24 -4.14
N SER A 39 -4.91 -9.92 -5.01
CA SER A 39 -4.30 -11.23 -4.70
C SER A 39 -3.27 -11.14 -3.57
N GLU A 40 -2.44 -10.10 -3.57
CA GLU A 40 -1.46 -9.88 -2.51
C GLU A 40 -2.14 -9.56 -1.16
N GLY A 41 -3.18 -8.74 -1.17
CA GLY A 41 -3.96 -8.44 0.04
C GLY A 41 -4.58 -9.70 0.65
N ILE A 42 -5.19 -10.55 -0.17
CA ILE A 42 -5.76 -11.84 0.27
C ILE A 42 -4.68 -12.76 0.84
N GLU A 43 -3.52 -12.87 0.19
CA GLU A 43 -2.40 -13.68 0.66
C GLU A 43 -1.87 -13.18 2.02
N ARG A 44 -1.72 -11.86 2.18
CA ARG A 44 -1.28 -11.27 3.44
C ARG A 44 -2.26 -11.57 4.57
N MET A 45 -3.56 -11.39 4.35
CA MET A 45 -4.60 -11.67 5.35
C MET A 45 -4.64 -13.16 5.75
N ALA A 46 -4.31 -14.08 4.85
CA ALA A 46 -4.22 -15.50 5.17
C ALA A 46 -3.10 -15.83 6.19
N ASN A 47 -2.09 -14.97 6.31
CA ASN A 47 -0.96 -15.09 7.23
C ASN A 47 -0.94 -14.03 8.34
N ASP A 48 -2.00 -13.23 8.46
CA ASP A 48 -2.14 -12.16 9.44
C ASP A 48 -3.25 -12.51 10.44
N GLU A 49 -3.21 -11.87 11.60
CA GLU A 49 -4.23 -12.03 12.64
C GLU A 49 -4.62 -10.66 13.20
N GLY A 50 -5.84 -10.54 13.71
CA GLY A 50 -6.31 -9.34 14.38
C GLY A 50 -6.50 -8.12 13.47
N TYR A 51 -6.59 -8.32 12.17
CA TYR A 51 -6.90 -7.26 11.21
C TYR A 51 -8.41 -7.03 11.07
N ILE A 52 -8.75 -5.89 10.50
CA ILE A 52 -10.10 -5.60 10.00
C ILE A 52 -10.04 -5.53 8.48
N MET A 53 -11.02 -6.11 7.80
CA MET A 53 -11.23 -5.96 6.36
C MET A 53 -12.45 -5.07 6.12
N LEU A 54 -12.22 -3.90 5.51
CA LEU A 54 -13.24 -2.92 5.19
C LEU A 54 -13.62 -2.98 3.71
N ASP A 55 -14.91 -3.19 3.48
CA ASP A 55 -15.56 -2.89 2.21
C ASP A 55 -16.11 -1.47 2.26
N VAL A 56 -15.54 -0.57 1.48
CA VAL A 56 -15.95 0.85 1.45
C VAL A 56 -16.89 1.17 0.30
N ARG A 57 -17.51 0.14 -0.29
CA ARG A 57 -18.60 0.29 -1.25
C ARG A 57 -19.90 0.70 -0.53
N ARG A 58 -20.90 1.04 -1.30
CA ARG A 58 -22.23 1.33 -0.75
C ARG A 58 -22.86 0.09 -0.11
N VAL A 59 -23.81 0.31 0.77
CA VAL A 59 -24.52 -0.75 1.49
C VAL A 59 -25.21 -1.74 0.54
N ASP A 60 -25.80 -1.23 -0.56
CA ASP A 60 -26.44 -2.07 -1.58
C ASP A 60 -25.45 -2.97 -2.34
N GLU A 61 -24.26 -2.45 -2.66
CA GLU A 61 -23.19 -3.23 -3.28
C GLU A 61 -22.66 -4.32 -2.33
N PHE A 62 -22.47 -3.98 -1.06
CA PHE A 62 -22.04 -4.93 -0.04
C PHE A 62 -23.07 -6.06 0.15
N GLY A 63 -24.34 -5.72 0.26
CA GLY A 63 -25.43 -6.68 0.43
C GLY A 63 -25.65 -7.58 -0.79
N ALA A 64 -25.26 -7.15 -1.99
CA ALA A 64 -25.30 -7.95 -3.22
C ALA A 64 -24.14 -8.96 -3.34
N GLY A 65 -23.21 -8.95 -2.40
CA GLY A 65 -22.08 -9.86 -2.30
C GLY A 65 -20.79 -9.14 -1.94
N HIS A 66 -20.01 -9.72 -1.03
CA HIS A 66 -18.77 -9.18 -0.52
C HIS A 66 -17.75 -10.29 -0.19
N ILE A 67 -16.51 -9.90 0.07
CA ILE A 67 -15.48 -10.84 0.50
C ILE A 67 -15.82 -11.35 1.91
N PRO A 68 -15.83 -12.68 2.17
CA PRO A 68 -16.16 -13.24 3.47
C PRO A 68 -15.32 -12.62 4.59
N GLY A 69 -16.00 -12.19 5.66
CA GLY A 69 -15.37 -11.56 6.81
C GLY A 69 -15.21 -10.04 6.70
N ALA A 70 -15.53 -9.42 5.57
CA ALA A 70 -15.52 -7.97 5.43
C ALA A 70 -16.65 -7.32 6.23
N ILE A 71 -16.37 -6.14 6.78
CA ILE A 71 -17.38 -5.25 7.33
C ILE A 71 -17.56 -4.05 6.41
N ASN A 72 -18.78 -3.51 6.34
CA ASN A 72 -19.08 -2.40 5.44
C ASN A 72 -19.00 -1.06 6.16
N LEU A 73 -18.21 -0.17 5.60
CA LEU A 73 -18.16 1.24 5.95
C LEU A 73 -18.05 2.05 4.66
N PRO A 74 -19.16 2.55 4.11
CA PRO A 74 -19.13 3.32 2.87
C PRO A 74 -18.16 4.49 2.92
N ASN A 75 -17.39 4.69 1.84
CA ASN A 75 -16.42 5.78 1.75
C ASN A 75 -17.03 7.15 2.06
N GLU A 76 -18.29 7.37 1.71
CA GLU A 76 -19.01 8.61 1.94
C GLU A 76 -19.28 8.88 3.44
N GLU A 77 -19.27 7.84 4.27
CA GLU A 77 -19.48 7.95 5.72
C GLU A 77 -18.19 8.21 6.51
N ILE A 78 -17.03 8.09 5.85
CA ILE A 78 -15.75 8.41 6.47
C ILE A 78 -15.54 9.92 6.36
N GLY A 79 -15.72 10.61 7.47
CA GLY A 79 -15.54 12.05 7.60
C GLY A 79 -14.32 12.42 8.44
N SER A 80 -14.45 13.49 9.21
CA SER A 80 -13.41 14.00 10.12
C SER A 80 -13.59 13.53 11.57
N GLU A 81 -14.66 12.78 11.85
CA GLU A 81 -15.00 12.32 13.20
C GLU A 81 -14.47 10.91 13.46
N GLU A 82 -14.35 10.57 14.74
CA GLU A 82 -13.98 9.22 15.14
C GLU A 82 -14.98 8.17 14.66
N ILE A 83 -14.47 7.02 14.26
CA ILE A 83 -15.25 5.91 13.75
C ILE A 83 -15.41 4.86 14.86
N ALA A 84 -16.60 4.72 15.40
CA ALA A 84 -16.87 3.85 16.54
C ALA A 84 -16.55 2.37 16.28
N MET A 85 -16.72 1.88 15.04
CA MET A 85 -16.38 0.50 14.65
C MET A 85 -14.88 0.26 14.48
N LEU A 86 -14.05 1.32 14.51
CA LEU A 86 -12.60 1.28 14.36
C LEU A 86 -11.92 1.99 15.55
N PRO A 87 -12.05 1.47 16.77
CA PRO A 87 -11.56 2.18 17.96
C PRO A 87 -10.04 2.15 18.11
N ASP A 88 -9.36 1.20 17.48
CA ASP A 88 -7.91 1.02 17.59
C ASP A 88 -7.18 1.58 16.36
N LYS A 89 -6.46 2.68 16.57
CA LYS A 89 -5.67 3.34 15.51
C LYS A 89 -4.43 2.55 15.09
N GLU A 90 -4.00 1.60 15.89
CA GLU A 90 -2.84 0.74 15.61
C GLU A 90 -3.24 -0.56 14.89
N GLN A 91 -4.52 -0.90 14.84
CA GLN A 91 -5.02 -2.10 14.19
C GLN A 91 -4.75 -2.05 12.68
N THR A 92 -4.34 -3.18 12.09
CA THR A 92 -4.20 -3.30 10.64
C THR A 92 -5.57 -3.30 9.99
N ILE A 93 -5.76 -2.43 9.01
CA ILE A 93 -7.01 -2.28 8.26
C ILE A 93 -6.73 -2.52 6.79
N TYR A 94 -7.30 -3.59 6.25
CA TYR A 94 -7.32 -3.88 4.82
C TYR A 94 -8.57 -3.26 4.21
N ILE A 95 -8.42 -2.52 3.10
CA ILE A 95 -9.51 -1.76 2.49
C ILE A 95 -9.64 -2.10 1.02
N TYR A 96 -10.86 -2.39 0.58
CA TYR A 96 -11.19 -2.54 -0.83
C TYR A 96 -12.49 -1.82 -1.20
N CYS A 97 -12.66 -1.57 -2.48
CA CYS A 97 -13.93 -1.11 -3.04
C CYS A 97 -14.29 -1.92 -4.29
N ARG A 98 -14.95 -1.34 -5.27
CA ARG A 98 -15.28 -2.03 -6.53
C ARG A 98 -14.07 -2.11 -7.48
N SER A 99 -13.37 -1.00 -7.69
CA SER A 99 -12.30 -0.83 -8.69
C SER A 99 -11.00 -0.20 -8.16
N GLY A 100 -10.94 0.13 -6.86
CA GLY A 100 -9.76 0.74 -6.20
C GLY A 100 -9.83 2.26 -6.00
N ASN A 101 -10.73 3.00 -6.62
CA ASN A 101 -10.80 4.47 -6.48
C ASN A 101 -11.32 4.92 -5.11
N ARG A 102 -12.43 4.39 -4.67
CA ARG A 102 -13.03 4.71 -3.36
C ARG A 102 -12.16 4.21 -2.20
N SER A 103 -11.52 3.04 -2.36
CA SER A 103 -10.61 2.49 -1.34
C SER A 103 -9.39 3.37 -1.10
N LYS A 104 -8.83 3.97 -2.14
CA LYS A 104 -7.74 4.94 -2.02
C LYS A 104 -8.19 6.23 -1.32
N GLN A 105 -9.38 6.72 -1.64
CA GLN A 105 -9.97 7.87 -0.94
C GLN A 105 -10.19 7.56 0.54
N ALA A 106 -10.78 6.39 0.83
CA ALA A 106 -11.01 5.94 2.21
C ALA A 106 -9.70 5.79 2.99
N ALA A 107 -8.67 5.20 2.37
CA ALA A 107 -7.34 5.06 2.97
C ALA A 107 -6.73 6.41 3.35
N ASN A 108 -6.82 7.41 2.46
CA ASN A 108 -6.36 8.77 2.76
C ASN A 108 -7.14 9.41 3.94
N LYS A 109 -8.46 9.24 3.96
CA LYS A 109 -9.30 9.77 5.05
C LYS A 109 -8.95 9.12 6.39
N LEU A 110 -8.79 7.79 6.41
CA LEU A 110 -8.40 7.06 7.62
C LEU A 110 -6.99 7.45 8.10
N ALA A 111 -6.03 7.60 7.19
CA ALA A 111 -4.70 8.09 7.53
C ALA A 111 -4.76 9.49 8.17
N ALA A 112 -5.59 10.38 7.64
CA ALA A 112 -5.81 11.71 8.22
C ALA A 112 -6.44 11.66 9.62
N LEU A 113 -7.24 10.62 9.92
CA LEU A 113 -7.80 10.36 11.25
C LEU A 113 -6.80 9.71 12.22
N GLY A 114 -5.58 9.40 11.79
CA GLY A 114 -4.52 8.85 12.62
C GLY A 114 -4.40 7.33 12.64
N TYR A 115 -5.12 6.61 11.76
CA TYR A 115 -4.91 5.18 11.57
C TYR A 115 -3.55 4.94 10.90
N LYS A 116 -2.74 4.03 11.45
CA LYS A 116 -1.33 3.90 11.10
C LYS A 116 -1.03 2.72 10.19
N ASN A 117 -1.84 1.68 10.22
CA ASN A 117 -1.58 0.42 9.51
C ASN A 117 -2.69 0.15 8.50
N ILE A 118 -2.64 0.85 7.39
CA ILE A 118 -3.65 0.79 6.33
C ILE A 118 -3.07 0.12 5.10
N VAL A 119 -3.74 -0.92 4.60
CA VAL A 119 -3.41 -1.63 3.36
C VAL A 119 -4.60 -1.55 2.41
N GLU A 120 -4.49 -0.76 1.37
CA GLU A 120 -5.46 -0.71 0.28
C GLU A 120 -5.13 -1.84 -0.70
N PHE A 121 -6.09 -2.70 -1.03
CA PHE A 121 -5.81 -3.87 -1.87
C PHE A 121 -6.74 -4.00 -3.09
N GLY A 122 -7.20 -2.88 -3.61
CA GLY A 122 -7.82 -2.80 -4.93
C GLY A 122 -9.32 -2.96 -4.95
N GLY A 123 -9.81 -3.69 -5.93
CA GLY A 123 -11.22 -3.77 -6.25
C GLY A 123 -11.80 -5.17 -6.24
N PHE A 124 -13.03 -5.28 -5.76
CA PHE A 124 -13.84 -6.50 -5.76
C PHE A 124 -13.98 -7.15 -7.16
N MET A 125 -13.83 -6.35 -8.22
CA MET A 125 -13.85 -6.86 -9.60
C MET A 125 -12.69 -7.82 -9.89
N ASP A 126 -11.59 -7.74 -9.15
CA ASP A 126 -10.41 -8.60 -9.30
C ASP A 126 -10.43 -9.78 -8.33
N TYR A 127 -11.44 -9.86 -7.48
CA TYR A 127 -11.60 -10.94 -6.52
C TYR A 127 -12.21 -12.18 -7.18
N THR A 128 -11.60 -13.34 -6.96
CA THR A 128 -12.00 -14.63 -7.57
C THR A 128 -12.38 -15.70 -6.54
N GLY A 129 -12.43 -15.34 -5.26
CA GLY A 129 -12.77 -16.26 -4.17
C GLY A 129 -14.27 -16.41 -3.94
N GLU A 130 -14.62 -17.02 -2.83
CA GLU A 130 -16.01 -17.19 -2.38
C GLU A 130 -16.63 -15.83 -2.02
N ILE A 131 -17.95 -15.74 -2.18
CA ILE A 131 -18.72 -14.53 -1.91
C ILE A 131 -19.71 -14.80 -0.78
N GLU A 132 -19.77 -13.89 0.17
CA GLU A 132 -20.78 -13.83 1.24
C GLU A 132 -21.86 -12.81 0.88
N TYR A 133 -23.11 -13.06 1.33
CA TYR A 133 -24.28 -12.22 1.05
C TYR A 133 -24.95 -11.71 2.33
#